data_6a884f28f5029859d8664b3036931a93
#
_entry.id   6a884f28f5029859d8664b3036931a93
#
_cell.length_a   1.000
_cell.length_b   1.000
_cell.length_c   1.000
_cell.angle_alpha   90.00
_cell.angle_beta   90.00
_cell.angle_gamma   90.00
#
_symmetry.space_group_name_H-M   'P 1'
#
loop_
_entity.id
_entity.type
_entity.pdbx_description
1 polymer ?
#
loop_
_entity_poly.entity_id
_entity_poly.type
_entity_poly.pdbx_seq_one_letter_code
_entity_poly.pdbx_strand_id
1 'polypeptide(L)'
;MHKKHKKQATLSSQDHKPLLVAGYDFWLVCSLFLIIFIGSIMVASATISHADKYFSDPLYYFWNQGQSIILGLFLALFFLKIPILYLQSLSRVLLIVAITLLILTLIPGIGKEVNGSMRWIQLGPKSFQAAELVKFFIIIYLAGYLVHHRESVRSDLIGFLKPVFIVAVISILLLKQPDYGSCAVLSATAIGMLFLAGAPLGRFFIWLPAFIGTLGCLIILSPYRMQRLMSFRNPEQDPYDTGYQLMQALIAFGRGDWVGVGLGSGVQKLFYLPEQHTDFIFSVIAEELGLIGTVSIILLFFFIVWRAFMIGRIAENFEKYFSAYLAYGVGFVIGLQAYINIGVNMGVLPTKGLTLPFISYGGNSMIVYCILFGVLLRIEYENRHNTRTINRGSVSAYGT
;
A
#
# COMPACT_ATOMS: atom_id res chain seq x y z
N MET A 1 43.41 41.98 -9.90
CA MET A 1 42.08 42.53 -10.24
C MET A 1 41.37 41.56 -11.16
N HIS A 2 40.49 40.70 -10.64
CA HIS A 2 39.50 39.93 -11.43
C HIS A 2 38.24 39.69 -10.56
N LYS A 3 37.25 40.57 -10.78
CA LYS A 3 35.88 40.40 -10.21
C LYS A 3 35.18 39.28 -10.96
N LYS A 4 34.87 38.15 -10.28
CA LYS A 4 33.93 37.14 -10.76
C LYS A 4 32.51 37.59 -10.39
N HIS A 5 31.74 38.01 -11.38
CA HIS A 5 30.30 38.20 -11.28
C HIS A 5 29.60 36.84 -11.06
N LYS A 6 29.03 36.62 -9.87
CA LYS A 6 28.03 35.58 -9.64
C LYS A 6 26.71 36.05 -10.28
N LYS A 7 26.32 35.46 -11.40
CA LYS A 7 24.97 35.53 -11.93
C LYS A 7 24.06 34.68 -10.98
N GLN A 8 23.30 35.38 -10.16
CA GLN A 8 22.14 34.78 -9.49
C GLN A 8 21.07 34.53 -10.56
N ALA A 9 20.82 33.24 -10.85
CA ALA A 9 19.67 32.81 -11.61
C ALA A 9 18.44 32.92 -10.68
N THR A 10 17.65 33.96 -10.87
CA THR A 10 16.31 34.09 -10.31
C THR A 10 15.41 33.06 -10.99
N LEU A 11 15.27 31.88 -10.38
CA LEU A 11 14.20 30.95 -10.69
C LEU A 11 12.91 31.59 -10.17
N SER A 12 12.11 32.13 -11.09
CA SER A 12 10.72 32.49 -10.89
C SER A 12 9.94 31.20 -10.58
N SER A 13 9.81 30.85 -9.31
CA SER A 13 8.84 29.87 -8.87
C SER A 13 7.48 30.55 -8.90
N GLN A 14 6.68 30.22 -9.90
CA GLN A 14 5.23 30.47 -9.82
C GLN A 14 4.73 29.69 -8.61
N ASP A 15 4.45 30.43 -7.51
CA ASP A 15 3.82 29.94 -6.30
C ASP A 15 2.40 29.48 -6.62
N HIS A 16 2.23 28.24 -7.03
CA HIS A 16 0.96 27.53 -6.84
C HIS A 16 0.79 27.32 -5.33
N LYS A 17 0.24 28.30 -4.64
CA LYS A 17 -0.21 28.15 -3.25
C LYS A 17 -1.31 27.11 -3.24
N PRO A 18 -1.09 25.89 -2.70
CA PRO A 18 -2.15 24.92 -2.58
C PRO A 18 -3.20 25.47 -1.61
N LEU A 19 -4.46 25.34 -1.96
CA LEU A 19 -5.60 25.67 -1.10
C LEU A 19 -5.46 24.94 0.24
N LEU A 20 -5.43 25.71 1.33
CA LEU A 20 -5.11 25.24 2.67
C LEU A 20 -6.40 25.07 3.48
N VAL A 21 -6.73 23.84 3.82
CA VAL A 21 -7.58 23.56 4.98
C VAL A 21 -6.66 23.42 6.20
N ALA A 22 -6.67 24.41 7.09
CA ALA A 22 -6.01 24.36 8.40
C ALA A 22 -4.55 23.84 8.44
N GLY A 23 -3.76 24.07 7.39
CA GLY A 23 -2.34 23.69 7.37
C GLY A 23 -2.00 22.36 6.69
N TYR A 24 -2.98 21.60 6.20
CA TYR A 24 -2.80 20.34 5.47
C TYR A 24 -2.98 20.52 3.95
N ASP A 25 -2.54 19.53 3.18
CA ASP A 25 -2.78 19.49 1.74
C ASP A 25 -4.24 19.14 1.46
N PHE A 26 -5.00 20.15 1.03
CA PHE A 26 -6.41 20.00 0.69
C PHE A 26 -6.63 18.89 -0.36
N TRP A 27 -5.84 18.90 -1.44
CA TRP A 27 -5.99 17.92 -2.53
C TRP A 27 -5.71 16.50 -2.10
N LEU A 28 -4.71 16.31 -1.21
CA LEU A 28 -4.40 15.00 -0.65
C LEU A 28 -5.53 14.50 0.24
N VAL A 29 -6.09 15.36 1.09
CA VAL A 29 -7.25 15.02 1.94
C VAL A 29 -8.48 14.71 1.10
N CYS A 30 -8.78 15.54 0.08
CA CYS A 30 -9.88 15.28 -0.84
C CYS A 30 -9.72 13.95 -1.58
N SER A 31 -8.50 13.59 -2.00
CA SER A 31 -8.25 12.32 -2.67
C SER A 31 -8.53 11.11 -1.78
N LEU A 32 -8.22 11.20 -0.47
CA LEU A 32 -8.56 10.15 0.50
C LEU A 32 -10.08 9.97 0.62
N PHE A 33 -10.81 11.07 0.83
CA PHE A 33 -12.27 10.98 0.96
C PHE A 33 -12.93 10.50 -0.32
N LEU A 34 -12.45 10.93 -1.47
CA LEU A 34 -12.96 10.51 -2.77
C LEU A 34 -12.75 9.00 -2.99
N ILE A 35 -11.55 8.48 -2.72
CA ILE A 35 -11.26 7.04 -2.92
C ILE A 35 -12.04 6.16 -1.93
N ILE A 36 -12.20 6.59 -0.67
CA ILE A 36 -13.01 5.88 0.33
C ILE A 36 -14.50 5.92 -0.06
N PHE A 37 -14.99 7.06 -0.56
CA PHE A 37 -16.36 7.20 -1.02
C PHE A 37 -16.68 6.28 -2.20
N ILE A 38 -15.82 6.29 -3.23
CA ILE A 38 -15.95 5.36 -4.36
C ILE A 38 -15.91 3.92 -3.88
N GLY A 39 -14.92 3.57 -3.01
CA GLY A 39 -14.80 2.24 -2.44
C GLY A 39 -16.06 1.79 -1.68
N SER A 40 -16.65 2.66 -0.87
CA SER A 40 -17.86 2.37 -0.11
C SER A 40 -19.06 2.07 -1.02
N ILE A 41 -19.24 2.84 -2.09
CA ILE A 41 -20.29 2.60 -3.08
C ILE A 41 -20.06 1.28 -3.80
N MET A 42 -18.82 1.01 -4.22
CA MET A 42 -18.49 -0.20 -4.96
C MET A 42 -18.57 -1.46 -4.10
N VAL A 43 -18.19 -1.39 -2.82
CA VAL A 43 -18.41 -2.50 -1.87
C VAL A 43 -19.91 -2.74 -1.70
N ALA A 44 -20.73 -1.71 -1.52
CA ALA A 44 -22.18 -1.88 -1.45
C ALA A 44 -22.72 -2.55 -2.72
N SER A 45 -22.36 -2.03 -3.91
CA SER A 45 -22.81 -2.60 -5.19
C SER A 45 -22.37 -4.06 -5.35
N ALA A 46 -21.12 -4.37 -5.05
CA ALA A 46 -20.56 -5.72 -5.22
C ALA A 46 -21.16 -6.75 -4.23
N THR A 47 -21.70 -6.30 -3.08
CA THR A 47 -22.07 -7.22 -1.99
C THR A 47 -23.57 -7.37 -1.76
N ILE A 48 -24.43 -6.51 -2.33
CA ILE A 48 -25.88 -6.52 -2.08
C ILE A 48 -26.48 -7.93 -2.23
N SER A 49 -26.27 -8.61 -3.35
CA SER A 49 -26.83 -9.93 -3.62
C SER A 49 -26.27 -11.02 -2.70
N HIS A 50 -24.99 -10.92 -2.35
CA HIS A 50 -24.33 -11.85 -1.43
C HIS A 50 -24.80 -11.62 0.01
N ALA A 51 -24.93 -10.36 0.42
CA ALA A 51 -25.37 -9.98 1.77
C ALA A 51 -26.83 -10.39 2.02
N ASP A 52 -27.71 -10.14 1.07
CA ASP A 52 -29.13 -10.52 1.14
C ASP A 52 -29.28 -12.03 1.30
N LYS A 53 -28.57 -12.82 0.51
CA LYS A 53 -28.64 -14.28 0.52
C LYS A 53 -28.17 -14.91 1.84
N TYR A 54 -27.05 -14.40 2.41
CA TYR A 54 -26.38 -15.05 3.56
C TYR A 54 -26.69 -14.40 4.91
N PHE A 55 -27.05 -13.12 4.93
CA PHE A 55 -27.26 -12.36 6.17
C PHE A 55 -28.66 -11.76 6.27
N SER A 56 -29.50 -11.87 5.24
CA SER A 56 -30.83 -11.23 5.18
C SER A 56 -30.79 -9.71 5.42
N ASP A 57 -29.63 -9.09 5.22
CA ASP A 57 -29.38 -7.64 5.30
C ASP A 57 -28.51 -7.24 4.10
N PRO A 58 -29.09 -6.62 3.06
CA PRO A 58 -28.38 -6.23 1.84
C PRO A 58 -27.18 -5.32 2.08
N LEU A 59 -27.17 -4.56 3.18
CA LEU A 59 -26.13 -3.60 3.52
C LEU A 59 -25.15 -4.08 4.61
N TYR A 60 -25.19 -5.35 4.99
CA TYR A 60 -24.32 -5.93 6.02
C TYR A 60 -22.84 -5.61 5.83
N TYR A 61 -22.30 -5.84 4.63
CA TYR A 61 -20.88 -5.55 4.32
C TYR A 61 -20.59 -4.05 4.33
N PHE A 62 -21.52 -3.22 3.83
CA PHE A 62 -21.39 -1.78 3.85
C PHE A 62 -21.26 -1.22 5.27
N TRP A 63 -22.10 -1.68 6.21
CA TRP A 63 -22.01 -1.26 7.61
C TRP A 63 -20.73 -1.71 8.28
N ASN A 64 -20.28 -2.95 8.03
CA ASN A 64 -19.01 -3.45 8.57
C ASN A 64 -17.81 -2.69 8.00
N GLN A 65 -17.83 -2.35 6.71
CA GLN A 65 -16.80 -1.50 6.10
C GLN A 65 -16.84 -0.09 6.69
N GLY A 66 -18.03 0.50 6.88
CA GLY A 66 -18.24 1.80 7.51
C GLY A 66 -17.63 1.88 8.92
N GLN A 67 -17.84 0.85 9.75
CA GLN A 67 -17.20 0.77 11.08
C GLN A 67 -15.67 0.79 10.97
N SER A 68 -15.11 0.06 10.00
CA SER A 68 -13.66 0.00 9.79
C SER A 68 -13.11 1.33 9.27
N ILE A 69 -13.85 2.05 8.42
CA ILE A 69 -13.51 3.39 7.94
C ILE A 69 -13.50 4.38 9.11
N ILE A 70 -14.56 4.39 9.94
CA ILE A 70 -14.66 5.29 11.10
C ILE A 70 -13.49 5.04 12.07
N LEU A 71 -13.22 3.78 12.40
CA LEU A 71 -12.09 3.43 13.26
C LEU A 71 -10.76 3.79 12.63
N GLY A 72 -10.58 3.54 11.32
CA GLY A 72 -9.38 3.90 10.57
C GLY A 72 -9.15 5.41 10.54
N LEU A 73 -10.17 6.21 10.28
CA LEU A 73 -10.09 7.67 10.30
C LEU A 73 -9.80 8.20 11.72
N PHE A 74 -10.42 7.63 12.75
CA PHE A 74 -10.12 7.98 14.13
C PHE A 74 -8.63 7.71 14.47
N LEU A 75 -8.11 6.55 14.09
CA LEU A 75 -6.69 6.24 14.27
C LEU A 75 -5.79 7.13 13.41
N ALA A 76 -6.18 7.46 12.18
CA ALA A 76 -5.46 8.43 11.36
C ALA A 76 -5.35 9.79 12.04
N LEU A 77 -6.44 10.31 12.64
CA LEU A 77 -6.45 11.54 13.42
C LEU A 77 -5.58 11.45 14.69
N PHE A 78 -5.52 10.27 15.32
CA PHE A 78 -4.62 10.02 16.43
C PHE A 78 -3.15 10.10 15.99
N PHE A 79 -2.78 9.41 14.91
CA PHE A 79 -1.41 9.45 14.37
C PHE A 79 -1.01 10.84 13.84
N LEU A 80 -1.97 11.65 13.39
CA LEU A 80 -1.74 13.06 13.05
C LEU A 80 -1.20 13.89 14.23
N LYS A 81 -1.54 13.53 15.46
CA LYS A 81 -1.06 14.24 16.67
C LYS A 81 0.29 13.76 17.15
N ILE A 82 0.73 12.56 16.74
CA ILE A 82 1.99 11.96 17.18
C ILE A 82 3.15 12.58 16.39
N PRO A 83 4.13 13.23 17.03
CA PRO A 83 5.35 13.67 16.35
C PRO A 83 6.10 12.49 15.71
N ILE A 84 6.61 12.70 14.50
CA ILE A 84 7.30 11.63 13.75
C ILE A 84 8.52 11.08 14.47
N LEU A 85 9.18 11.86 15.31
CA LEU A 85 10.31 11.44 16.14
C LEU A 85 9.97 10.29 17.11
N TYR A 86 8.73 10.20 17.60
CA TYR A 86 8.31 9.06 18.44
C TYR A 86 8.27 7.75 17.63
N LEU A 87 7.81 7.80 16.40
CA LEU A 87 7.85 6.61 15.52
C LEU A 87 9.29 6.17 15.24
N GLN A 88 10.20 7.13 15.08
CA GLN A 88 11.62 6.83 14.91
C GLN A 88 12.21 6.14 16.13
N SER A 89 11.91 6.62 17.35
CA SER A 89 12.41 6.01 18.59
C SER A 89 11.87 4.59 18.81
N LEU A 90 10.64 4.33 18.39
CA LEU A 90 9.97 3.03 18.50
C LEU A 90 10.35 2.04 17.39
N SER A 91 11.12 2.44 16.39
CA SER A 91 11.36 1.64 15.17
C SER A 91 11.87 0.21 15.44
N ARG A 92 12.78 0.03 16.41
CA ARG A 92 13.30 -1.30 16.81
C ARG A 92 12.26 -2.13 17.56
N VAL A 93 11.47 -1.50 18.44
CA VAL A 93 10.41 -2.18 19.19
C VAL A 93 9.32 -2.66 18.23
N LEU A 94 8.94 -1.83 17.26
CA LEU A 94 7.95 -2.18 16.24
C LEU A 94 8.41 -3.34 15.35
N LEU A 95 9.71 -3.48 15.08
CA LEU A 95 10.25 -4.66 14.40
C LEU A 95 10.03 -5.93 15.24
N ILE A 96 10.33 -5.89 16.53
CA ILE A 96 10.15 -7.05 17.43
C ILE A 96 8.65 -7.40 17.48
N VAL A 97 7.78 -6.42 17.62
CA VAL A 97 6.31 -6.62 17.60
C VAL A 97 5.86 -7.24 16.27
N ALA A 98 6.39 -6.76 15.13
CA ALA A 98 6.06 -7.30 13.81
C ALA A 98 6.42 -8.79 13.70
N ILE A 99 7.62 -9.17 14.10
CA ILE A 99 8.08 -10.57 14.08
C ILE A 99 7.24 -11.43 15.04
N THR A 100 6.98 -10.93 16.25
CA THR A 100 6.13 -11.63 17.24
C THR A 100 4.72 -11.87 16.69
N LEU A 101 4.08 -10.87 16.07
CA LEU A 101 2.76 -11.02 15.47
C LEU A 101 2.75 -12.09 14.37
N LEU A 102 3.76 -12.13 13.50
CA LEU A 102 3.86 -13.16 12.47
C LEU A 102 4.09 -14.56 13.05
N ILE A 103 4.87 -14.67 14.13
CA ILE A 103 5.07 -15.97 14.80
C ILE A 103 3.77 -16.42 15.48
N LEU A 104 3.04 -15.52 16.15
CA LEU A 104 1.77 -15.83 16.81
C LEU A 104 0.71 -16.35 15.83
N THR A 105 0.68 -15.86 14.59
CA THR A 105 -0.23 -16.40 13.57
C THR A 105 0.06 -17.84 13.18
N LEU A 106 1.31 -18.31 13.35
CA LEU A 106 1.72 -19.67 13.02
C LEU A 106 1.48 -20.67 14.15
N ILE A 107 1.13 -20.20 15.36
CA ILE A 107 0.89 -21.07 16.52
C ILE A 107 -0.54 -21.62 16.43
N PRO A 108 -0.70 -22.97 16.43
CA PRO A 108 -2.03 -23.58 16.48
C PRO A 108 -2.80 -23.12 17.72
N GLY A 109 -4.07 -22.77 17.56
CA GLY A 109 -4.92 -22.26 18.64
C GLY A 109 -4.93 -20.73 18.80
N ILE A 110 -3.91 -19.99 18.32
CA ILE A 110 -3.88 -18.53 18.26
C ILE A 110 -4.18 -18.08 16.82
N GLY A 111 -3.50 -18.69 15.86
CA GLY A 111 -3.74 -18.47 14.44
C GLY A 111 -5.02 -19.18 13.98
N LYS A 112 -5.85 -18.45 13.22
CA LYS A 112 -7.05 -18.98 12.57
C LYS A 112 -6.73 -19.32 11.13
N GLU A 113 -7.00 -20.56 10.75
CA GLU A 113 -6.90 -21.01 9.38
C GLU A 113 -8.17 -20.61 8.60
N VAL A 114 -7.98 -19.93 7.48
CA VAL A 114 -9.04 -19.56 6.54
C VAL A 114 -8.55 -19.90 5.13
N ASN A 115 -9.31 -20.70 4.41
CA ASN A 115 -8.98 -21.13 3.04
C ASN A 115 -7.58 -21.74 2.92
N GLY A 116 -7.17 -22.59 3.87
CA GLY A 116 -5.86 -23.25 3.88
C GLY A 116 -4.68 -22.33 4.24
N SER A 117 -4.93 -21.15 4.83
CA SER A 117 -3.89 -20.18 5.18
C SER A 117 -4.06 -19.67 6.61
N MET A 118 -2.98 -19.74 7.40
CA MET A 118 -2.94 -19.26 8.79
C MET A 118 -2.48 -17.79 8.82
N ARG A 119 -3.35 -16.85 8.45
CA ARG A 119 -3.01 -15.41 8.32
C ARG A 119 -3.67 -14.52 9.37
N TRP A 120 -4.63 -15.09 10.12
CA TRP A 120 -5.49 -14.34 11.01
C TRP A 120 -5.25 -14.69 12.46
N ILE A 121 -5.25 -13.70 13.35
CA ILE A 121 -5.28 -13.88 14.79
C ILE A 121 -6.71 -13.66 15.25
N GLN A 122 -7.29 -14.60 16.00
CA GLN A 122 -8.64 -14.44 16.53
C GLN A 122 -8.62 -13.58 17.79
N LEU A 123 -9.25 -12.41 17.74
CA LEU A 123 -9.44 -11.52 18.88
C LEU A 123 -10.93 -11.46 19.23
N GLY A 124 -11.42 -12.44 19.98
CA GLY A 124 -12.84 -12.58 20.27
C GLY A 124 -13.67 -12.83 19.00
N PRO A 125 -14.74 -12.06 18.75
CA PRO A 125 -15.60 -12.24 17.58
C PRO A 125 -14.97 -11.73 16.26
N LYS A 126 -13.92 -10.90 16.34
CA LYS A 126 -13.24 -10.34 15.16
C LYS A 126 -11.90 -11.02 14.93
N SER A 127 -11.54 -11.18 13.66
CA SER A 127 -10.23 -11.68 13.25
C SER A 127 -9.35 -10.53 12.75
N PHE A 128 -8.08 -10.58 13.13
CA PHE A 128 -7.09 -9.56 12.79
C PHE A 128 -6.03 -10.16 11.87
N GLN A 129 -5.77 -9.53 10.72
CA GLN A 129 -4.73 -9.95 9.79
C GLN A 129 -3.40 -9.26 10.14
N ALA A 130 -2.46 -10.02 10.69
CA ALA A 130 -1.19 -9.49 11.16
C ALA A 130 -0.35 -8.87 10.04
N ALA A 131 -0.37 -9.44 8.83
CA ALA A 131 0.44 -9.00 7.70
C ALA A 131 0.22 -7.52 7.31
N GLU A 132 -1.02 -7.00 7.43
CA GLU A 132 -1.31 -5.61 7.12
C GLU A 132 -0.58 -4.65 8.07
N LEU A 133 -0.64 -4.91 9.38
CA LEU A 133 0.05 -4.08 10.38
C LEU A 133 1.57 -4.23 10.30
N VAL A 134 2.05 -5.43 9.99
CA VAL A 134 3.47 -5.72 9.80
C VAL A 134 4.08 -4.87 8.69
N LYS A 135 3.38 -4.66 7.58
CA LYS A 135 3.85 -3.75 6.51
C LYS A 135 4.13 -2.34 7.05
N PHE A 136 3.22 -1.81 7.87
CA PHE A 136 3.41 -0.50 8.51
C PHE A 136 4.64 -0.48 9.44
N PHE A 137 4.79 -1.48 10.30
CA PHE A 137 5.91 -1.53 11.26
C PHE A 137 7.27 -1.68 10.57
N ILE A 138 7.32 -2.44 9.48
CA ILE A 138 8.56 -2.65 8.73
C ILE A 138 9.01 -1.42 7.98
N ILE A 139 8.11 -0.62 7.39
CA ILE A 139 8.51 0.65 6.77
C ILE A 139 9.05 1.65 7.81
N ILE A 140 8.50 1.68 9.03
CA ILE A 140 9.02 2.50 10.14
C ILE A 140 10.43 2.00 10.53
N TYR A 141 10.60 0.68 10.69
CA TYR A 141 11.90 0.10 11.00
C TYR A 141 12.94 0.40 9.90
N LEU A 142 12.60 0.18 8.63
CA LEU A 142 13.48 0.45 7.51
C LEU A 142 13.85 1.94 7.45
N ALA A 143 12.91 2.85 7.62
CA ALA A 143 13.19 4.29 7.66
C ALA A 143 14.17 4.62 8.81
N GLY A 144 13.97 4.06 10.01
CA GLY A 144 14.87 4.25 11.14
C GLY A 144 16.26 3.68 10.90
N TYR A 145 16.35 2.47 10.31
CA TYR A 145 17.61 1.83 9.97
C TYR A 145 18.39 2.66 8.94
N LEU A 146 17.74 3.11 7.87
CA LEU A 146 18.34 3.88 6.79
C LEU A 146 18.91 5.24 7.26
N VAL A 147 18.28 5.86 8.26
CA VAL A 147 18.80 7.09 8.86
C VAL A 147 20.07 6.81 9.66
N HIS A 148 20.05 5.80 10.55
CA HIS A 148 21.19 5.52 11.44
C HIS A 148 22.40 4.92 10.72
N HIS A 149 22.19 4.24 9.59
CA HIS A 149 23.24 3.51 8.86
C HIS A 149 23.38 4.00 7.41
N ARG A 150 23.07 5.27 7.14
CA ARG A 150 23.03 5.84 5.78
C ARG A 150 24.35 5.65 5.03
N GLU A 151 25.48 5.96 5.70
CA GLU A 151 26.81 5.80 5.12
C GLU A 151 27.16 4.33 4.90
N SER A 152 26.91 3.48 5.90
CA SER A 152 27.16 2.04 5.78
C SER A 152 26.34 1.38 4.68
N VAL A 153 25.10 1.81 4.46
CA VAL A 153 24.26 1.30 3.36
C VAL A 153 24.85 1.70 1.99
N ARG A 154 25.54 2.83 1.91
CA ARG A 154 26.16 3.32 0.66
C ARG A 154 27.54 2.70 0.42
N SER A 155 28.38 2.62 1.46
CA SER A 155 29.77 2.18 1.35
C SER A 155 29.91 0.66 1.55
N ASP A 156 29.29 0.09 2.57
CA ASP A 156 29.56 -1.27 3.03
C ASP A 156 28.50 -2.28 2.59
N LEU A 157 28.96 -3.49 2.27
CA LEU A 157 28.07 -4.60 1.95
C LEU A 157 27.26 -5.05 3.17
N ILE A 158 27.85 -5.05 4.37
CA ILE A 158 27.19 -5.46 5.62
C ILE A 158 26.06 -4.49 5.98
N GLY A 159 26.26 -3.17 5.77
CA GLY A 159 25.21 -2.16 5.98
C GLY A 159 24.00 -2.37 5.08
N PHE A 160 24.22 -2.81 3.83
CA PHE A 160 23.18 -3.19 2.90
C PHE A 160 22.50 -4.52 3.24
N LEU A 161 23.28 -5.54 3.65
CA LEU A 161 22.77 -6.90 3.91
C LEU A 161 21.89 -7.00 5.15
N LYS A 162 22.15 -6.22 6.20
CA LYS A 162 21.36 -6.28 7.44
C LYS A 162 19.85 -6.05 7.23
N PRO A 163 19.38 -4.96 6.59
CA PRO A 163 17.96 -4.79 6.34
C PRO A 163 17.41 -5.83 5.36
N VAL A 164 18.19 -6.27 4.36
CA VAL A 164 17.79 -7.34 3.44
C VAL A 164 17.57 -8.65 4.19
N PHE A 165 18.45 -9.00 5.14
CA PHE A 165 18.29 -10.20 5.97
C PHE A 165 17.01 -10.14 6.82
N ILE A 166 16.71 -9.00 7.44
CA ILE A 166 15.50 -8.84 8.25
C ILE A 166 14.24 -8.97 7.37
N VAL A 167 14.25 -8.35 6.19
CA VAL A 167 13.15 -8.49 5.23
C VAL A 167 13.02 -9.93 4.75
N ALA A 168 14.13 -10.65 4.55
CA ALA A 168 14.12 -12.07 4.20
C ALA A 168 13.50 -12.94 5.31
N VAL A 169 13.83 -12.70 6.58
CA VAL A 169 13.23 -13.42 7.73
C VAL A 169 11.71 -13.18 7.76
N ILE A 170 11.26 -11.94 7.61
CA ILE A 170 9.84 -11.62 7.57
C ILE A 170 9.15 -12.25 6.36
N SER A 171 9.80 -12.22 5.20
CA SER A 171 9.31 -12.87 3.98
C SER A 171 9.14 -14.38 4.16
N ILE A 172 10.09 -15.05 4.83
CA ILE A 172 9.99 -16.47 5.16
C ILE A 172 8.78 -16.74 6.07
N LEU A 173 8.54 -15.91 7.08
CA LEU A 173 7.36 -16.04 7.95
C LEU A 173 6.05 -15.85 7.18
N LEU A 174 5.98 -14.85 6.29
CA LEU A 174 4.82 -14.62 5.41
C LEU A 174 4.60 -15.78 4.42
N LEU A 175 5.67 -16.34 3.88
CA LEU A 175 5.60 -17.50 2.97
C LEU A 175 5.12 -18.77 3.69
N LYS A 176 5.43 -18.95 4.98
CA LYS A 176 4.87 -20.03 5.81
C LYS A 176 3.37 -19.86 6.07
N GLN A 177 2.84 -18.63 5.97
CA GLN A 177 1.41 -18.32 6.07
C GLN A 177 0.68 -18.36 4.71
N PRO A 178 1.21 -18.94 3.66
CA PRO A 178 1.03 -18.79 2.21
C PRO A 178 0.65 -17.36 1.73
N ASP A 179 1.19 -16.29 2.36
CA ASP A 179 0.91 -14.90 1.99
C ASP A 179 1.97 -14.31 1.05
N TYR A 180 1.91 -14.74 -0.21
CA TYR A 180 2.85 -14.29 -1.26
C TYR A 180 2.64 -12.83 -1.66
N GLY A 181 1.40 -12.37 -1.57
CA GLY A 181 1.04 -11.00 -1.92
C GLY A 181 1.72 -9.98 -1.00
N SER A 182 1.53 -10.13 0.31
CA SER A 182 2.17 -9.27 1.32
C SER A 182 3.71 -9.39 1.27
N CYS A 183 4.24 -10.60 1.02
CA CYS A 183 5.67 -10.82 0.84
C CYS A 183 6.22 -10.01 -0.36
N ALA A 184 5.54 -10.01 -1.50
CA ALA A 184 5.96 -9.28 -2.69
C ALA A 184 5.91 -7.75 -2.46
N VAL A 185 4.82 -7.23 -1.90
CA VAL A 185 4.68 -5.80 -1.58
C VAL A 185 5.77 -5.35 -0.62
N LEU A 186 5.99 -6.09 0.47
CA LEU A 186 6.98 -5.74 1.48
C LEU A 186 8.41 -5.75 0.92
N SER A 187 8.78 -6.82 0.20
CA SER A 187 10.12 -6.95 -0.38
C SER A 187 10.39 -5.87 -1.44
N ALA A 188 9.42 -5.60 -2.31
CA ALA A 188 9.55 -4.55 -3.31
C ALA A 188 9.63 -3.15 -2.66
N THR A 189 8.85 -2.90 -1.59
CA THR A 189 8.95 -1.67 -0.80
C THR A 189 10.33 -1.50 -0.19
N ALA A 190 10.88 -2.55 0.42
CA ALA A 190 12.21 -2.52 1.03
C ALA A 190 13.31 -2.24 -0.01
N ILE A 191 13.24 -2.88 -1.17
CA ILE A 191 14.14 -2.63 -2.30
C ILE A 191 14.04 -1.17 -2.75
N GLY A 192 12.82 -0.65 -2.94
CA GLY A 192 12.60 0.74 -3.31
C GLY A 192 13.14 1.75 -2.29
N MET A 193 12.94 1.50 -0.99
CA MET A 193 13.47 2.34 0.08
C MET A 193 15.01 2.31 0.13
N LEU A 194 15.65 1.14 -0.02
CA LEU A 194 17.10 0.99 -0.10
C LEU A 194 17.68 1.72 -1.31
N PHE A 195 17.00 1.64 -2.46
CA PHE A 195 17.38 2.35 -3.66
C PHE A 195 17.35 3.87 -3.46
N LEU A 196 16.27 4.43 -2.90
CA LEU A 196 16.16 5.85 -2.61
C LEU A 196 17.13 6.31 -1.51
N ALA A 197 17.56 5.43 -0.61
CA ALA A 197 18.62 5.74 0.36
C ALA A 197 20.02 5.87 -0.27
N GLY A 198 20.16 5.54 -1.56
CA GLY A 198 21.39 5.66 -2.33
C GLY A 198 22.28 4.42 -2.25
N ALA A 199 21.71 3.22 -2.02
CA ALA A 199 22.46 1.98 -2.12
C ALA A 199 22.97 1.78 -3.56
N PRO A 200 24.23 1.31 -3.76
CA PRO A 200 24.82 1.14 -5.08
C PRO A 200 24.04 0.13 -5.94
N LEU A 201 23.72 0.52 -7.19
CA LEU A 201 22.98 -0.30 -8.14
C LEU A 201 23.57 -1.69 -8.36
N GLY A 202 24.90 -1.82 -8.34
CA GLY A 202 25.58 -3.10 -8.49
C GLY A 202 25.15 -4.16 -7.48
N ARG A 203 24.73 -3.76 -6.27
CA ARG A 203 24.24 -4.70 -5.25
C ARG A 203 22.85 -5.26 -5.61
N PHE A 204 22.00 -4.47 -6.23
CA PHE A 204 20.68 -4.92 -6.68
C PHE A 204 20.77 -5.93 -7.82
N PHE A 205 21.76 -5.81 -8.71
CA PHE A 205 21.99 -6.79 -9.78
C PHE A 205 22.36 -8.18 -9.28
N ILE A 206 22.87 -8.30 -8.05
CA ILE A 206 23.16 -9.59 -7.43
C ILE A 206 21.95 -10.10 -6.65
N TRP A 207 21.33 -9.24 -5.85
CA TRP A 207 20.27 -9.66 -4.90
C TRP A 207 18.88 -9.80 -5.52
N LEU A 208 18.57 -8.97 -6.50
CA LEU A 208 17.27 -9.07 -7.19
C LEU A 208 17.11 -10.38 -7.96
N PRO A 209 18.10 -10.86 -8.76
CA PRO A 209 18.02 -12.17 -9.37
C PRO A 209 18.00 -13.31 -8.35
N ALA A 210 18.77 -13.22 -7.26
CA ALA A 210 18.74 -14.21 -6.19
C ALA A 210 17.35 -14.30 -5.53
N PHE A 211 16.71 -13.17 -5.26
CA PHE A 211 15.36 -13.10 -4.71
C PHE A 211 14.32 -13.66 -5.68
N ILE A 212 14.37 -13.25 -6.94
CA ILE A 212 13.47 -13.77 -8.00
C ILE A 212 13.70 -15.27 -8.20
N GLY A 213 14.94 -15.72 -8.22
CA GLY A 213 15.29 -17.13 -8.32
C GLY A 213 14.74 -17.95 -7.15
N THR A 214 14.83 -17.43 -5.92
CA THR A 214 14.26 -18.09 -4.73
C THR A 214 12.74 -18.20 -4.85
N LEU A 215 12.06 -17.13 -5.24
CA LEU A 215 10.60 -17.16 -5.47
C LEU A 215 10.22 -18.13 -6.60
N GLY A 216 10.98 -18.14 -7.70
CA GLY A 216 10.81 -19.08 -8.81
C GLY A 216 10.97 -20.52 -8.36
N CYS A 217 12.01 -20.83 -7.60
CA CYS A 217 12.24 -22.16 -7.04
C CYS A 217 11.07 -22.59 -6.15
N LEU A 218 10.59 -21.71 -5.27
CA LEU A 218 9.41 -21.99 -4.42
C LEU A 218 8.12 -22.23 -5.22
N ILE A 219 7.97 -21.65 -6.41
CA ILE A 219 6.84 -21.91 -7.30
C ILE A 219 6.99 -23.29 -7.93
N ILE A 220 8.16 -23.62 -8.45
CA ILE A 220 8.45 -24.88 -9.13
C ILE A 220 8.30 -26.08 -8.17
N LEU A 221 8.74 -25.93 -6.93
CA LEU A 221 8.64 -26.98 -5.91
C LEU A 221 7.21 -27.24 -5.39
N SER A 222 6.22 -26.42 -5.75
CA SER A 222 4.85 -26.60 -5.30
C SER A 222 3.91 -26.82 -6.50
N PRO A 223 3.32 -28.02 -6.65
CA PRO A 223 2.37 -28.32 -7.75
C PRO A 223 1.21 -27.33 -7.84
N TYR A 224 0.62 -26.97 -6.70
CA TYR A 224 -0.47 -26.00 -6.61
C TYR A 224 -0.10 -24.60 -7.16
N ARG A 225 1.13 -24.15 -6.90
CA ARG A 225 1.62 -22.83 -7.36
C ARG A 225 1.95 -22.87 -8.85
N MET A 226 2.51 -23.98 -9.29
CA MET A 226 2.78 -24.21 -10.71
C MET A 226 1.47 -24.24 -11.51
N GLN A 227 0.45 -24.93 -11.01
CA GLN A 227 -0.88 -24.95 -11.62
C GLN A 227 -1.47 -23.54 -11.74
N ARG A 228 -1.43 -22.72 -10.68
CA ARG A 228 -1.87 -21.32 -10.74
C ARG A 228 -1.10 -20.48 -11.76
N LEU A 229 0.21 -20.70 -11.91
CA LEU A 229 1.02 -20.01 -12.91
C LEU A 229 0.65 -20.45 -14.33
N MET A 230 0.38 -21.73 -14.55
CA MET A 230 -0.08 -22.25 -15.84
C MET A 230 -1.47 -21.75 -16.21
N SER A 231 -2.41 -21.75 -15.27
CA SER A 231 -3.76 -21.20 -15.46
C SER A 231 -3.76 -19.70 -15.72
N PHE A 232 -2.78 -18.96 -15.15
CA PHE A 232 -2.59 -17.55 -15.48
C PHE A 232 -2.16 -17.35 -16.93
N ARG A 233 -1.28 -18.22 -17.44
CA ARG A 233 -0.80 -18.14 -18.84
C ARG A 233 -1.86 -18.54 -19.86
N ASN A 234 -2.66 -19.55 -19.52
CA ASN A 234 -3.71 -20.10 -20.39
C ASN A 234 -5.00 -20.31 -19.55
N PRO A 235 -5.73 -19.25 -19.19
CA PRO A 235 -6.93 -19.36 -18.33
C PRO A 235 -8.05 -20.17 -19.01
N GLU A 236 -8.04 -20.27 -20.34
CA GLU A 236 -9.03 -21.03 -21.13
C GLU A 236 -8.87 -22.55 -21.01
N GLN A 237 -7.69 -23.05 -20.60
CA GLN A 237 -7.46 -24.49 -20.45
C GLN A 237 -8.13 -25.08 -19.21
N ASP A 238 -8.37 -24.26 -18.20
CA ASP A 238 -9.03 -24.67 -16.95
C ASP A 238 -10.07 -23.61 -16.51
N PRO A 239 -11.15 -23.45 -17.30
CA PRO A 239 -12.09 -22.36 -17.13
C PRO A 239 -13.05 -22.55 -15.95
N TYR A 240 -13.02 -23.71 -15.26
CA TYR A 240 -13.94 -24.05 -14.17
C TYR A 240 -13.25 -24.20 -12.81
N ASP A 241 -11.91 -24.15 -12.74
CA ASP A 241 -11.15 -24.25 -11.48
C ASP A 241 -10.21 -23.04 -11.30
N THR A 242 -8.90 -23.24 -11.46
CA THR A 242 -7.89 -22.24 -11.13
C THR A 242 -7.88 -21.03 -12.08
N GLY A 243 -8.33 -21.18 -13.33
CA GLY A 243 -8.51 -20.11 -14.32
C GLY A 243 -9.82 -19.33 -14.19
N TYR A 244 -10.82 -19.89 -13.48
CA TYR A 244 -12.18 -19.36 -13.44
C TYR A 244 -12.24 -17.89 -12.98
N GLN A 245 -11.58 -17.56 -11.88
CA GLN A 245 -11.61 -16.20 -11.32
C GLN A 245 -11.07 -15.16 -12.30
N LEU A 246 -9.94 -15.46 -12.96
CA LEU A 246 -9.35 -14.57 -13.93
C LEU A 246 -10.21 -14.42 -15.17
N MET A 247 -10.80 -15.52 -15.64
CA MET A 247 -11.70 -15.51 -16.80
C MET A 247 -12.91 -14.61 -16.55
N GLN A 248 -13.58 -14.77 -15.40
CA GLN A 248 -14.72 -13.94 -15.04
C GLN A 248 -14.33 -12.46 -14.85
N ALA A 249 -13.13 -12.19 -14.31
CA ALA A 249 -12.58 -10.84 -14.22
C ALA A 249 -12.40 -10.21 -15.62
N LEU A 250 -11.82 -10.92 -16.57
CA LEU A 250 -11.64 -10.43 -17.94
C LEU A 250 -12.97 -10.23 -18.69
N ILE A 251 -13.95 -11.09 -18.45
CA ILE A 251 -15.32 -10.91 -18.98
C ILE A 251 -15.93 -9.61 -18.41
N ALA A 252 -15.73 -9.31 -17.12
CA ALA A 252 -16.18 -8.06 -16.50
C ALA A 252 -15.60 -6.84 -17.23
N PHE A 253 -14.29 -6.83 -17.48
CA PHE A 253 -13.63 -5.77 -18.27
C PHE A 253 -14.21 -5.63 -19.68
N GLY A 254 -14.41 -6.78 -20.39
CA GLY A 254 -14.98 -6.76 -21.73
C GLY A 254 -16.39 -6.22 -21.80
N ARG A 255 -17.21 -6.45 -20.75
CA ARG A 255 -18.59 -5.94 -20.69
C ARG A 255 -18.67 -4.45 -20.32
N GLY A 256 -17.69 -3.93 -19.62
CA GLY A 256 -17.67 -2.55 -19.14
C GLY A 256 -17.47 -1.52 -20.24
N ASP A 257 -16.82 -1.88 -21.33
CA ASP A 257 -16.54 -0.98 -22.45
C ASP A 257 -16.03 0.41 -21.97
N TRP A 258 -16.46 1.50 -22.58
CA TRP A 258 -16.02 2.87 -22.24
C TRP A 258 -16.66 3.43 -20.97
N VAL A 259 -17.97 3.27 -20.79
CA VAL A 259 -18.76 3.95 -19.75
C VAL A 259 -19.35 3.00 -18.71
N GLY A 260 -19.16 1.70 -18.87
CA GLY A 260 -19.74 0.68 -18.00
C GLY A 260 -21.20 0.36 -18.31
N VAL A 261 -21.69 -0.72 -17.69
CA VAL A 261 -23.10 -1.14 -17.80
C VAL A 261 -24.02 -0.32 -16.86
N GLY A 262 -23.43 0.54 -16.02
CA GLY A 262 -24.11 1.32 -14.99
C GLY A 262 -23.95 0.73 -13.59
N LEU A 263 -23.96 1.62 -12.59
CA LEU A 263 -23.87 1.24 -11.18
C LEU A 263 -25.01 0.28 -10.81
N GLY A 264 -24.66 -0.81 -10.15
CA GLY A 264 -25.63 -1.83 -9.73
C GLY A 264 -26.03 -2.81 -10.82
N SER A 265 -25.68 -2.60 -12.08
CA SER A 265 -26.11 -3.42 -13.23
C SER A 265 -25.09 -4.50 -13.64
N GLY A 266 -23.98 -4.60 -12.92
CA GLY A 266 -22.97 -5.65 -13.15
C GLY A 266 -23.54 -7.05 -12.90
N VAL A 267 -23.26 -8.00 -13.77
CA VAL A 267 -23.71 -9.39 -13.67
C VAL A 267 -22.69 -10.26 -12.96
N GLN A 268 -21.38 -9.93 -13.09
CA GLN A 268 -20.31 -10.74 -12.50
C GLN A 268 -20.40 -10.83 -10.97
N LYS A 269 -20.97 -9.83 -10.31
CA LYS A 269 -21.25 -9.81 -8.88
C LYS A 269 -22.40 -10.74 -8.45
N LEU A 270 -23.18 -11.30 -9.38
CA LEU A 270 -24.26 -12.25 -9.10
C LEU A 270 -23.73 -13.70 -8.99
N PHE A 271 -22.74 -13.89 -8.10
CA PHE A 271 -22.09 -15.19 -7.80
C PHE A 271 -21.23 -15.80 -8.91
N TYR A 272 -21.00 -15.09 -10.03
CA TYR A 272 -20.09 -15.55 -11.08
C TYR A 272 -18.64 -15.33 -10.72
N LEU A 273 -18.30 -14.20 -10.06
CA LEU A 273 -16.93 -13.86 -9.69
C LEU A 273 -16.70 -14.09 -8.19
N PRO A 274 -15.95 -15.13 -7.77
CA PRO A 274 -15.55 -15.30 -6.38
C PRO A 274 -14.70 -14.14 -5.88
N GLU A 275 -14.80 -13.80 -4.58
CA GLU A 275 -14.04 -12.71 -3.94
C GLU A 275 -14.19 -11.35 -4.65
N GLN A 276 -15.35 -11.10 -5.24
CA GLN A 276 -15.68 -9.90 -6.00
C GLN A 276 -15.63 -8.60 -5.17
N HIS A 277 -15.76 -8.69 -3.87
CA HIS A 277 -15.76 -7.55 -2.95
C HIS A 277 -14.40 -7.33 -2.25
N THR A 278 -13.48 -8.28 -2.35
CA THR A 278 -12.14 -8.25 -1.77
C THR A 278 -11.08 -8.05 -2.86
N ASP A 279 -10.63 -9.13 -3.46
CA ASP A 279 -9.48 -9.15 -4.36
C ASP A 279 -9.81 -8.73 -5.79
N PHE A 280 -11.06 -8.95 -6.23
CA PHE A 280 -11.55 -8.70 -7.59
C PHE A 280 -12.52 -7.51 -7.71
N ILE A 281 -12.55 -6.62 -6.71
CA ILE A 281 -13.45 -5.46 -6.75
C ILE A 281 -13.15 -4.54 -7.95
N PHE A 282 -11.90 -4.47 -8.40
CA PHE A 282 -11.53 -3.65 -9.55
C PHE A 282 -12.16 -4.14 -10.85
N SER A 283 -12.40 -5.45 -10.99
CA SER A 283 -13.14 -6.00 -12.14
C SER A 283 -14.62 -5.63 -12.09
N VAL A 284 -15.24 -5.59 -10.90
CA VAL A 284 -16.63 -5.10 -10.75
C VAL A 284 -16.71 -3.61 -11.09
N ILE A 285 -15.72 -2.83 -10.70
CA ILE A 285 -15.59 -1.41 -11.07
C ILE A 285 -15.49 -1.27 -12.59
N ALA A 286 -14.68 -2.12 -13.24
CA ALA A 286 -14.53 -2.13 -14.68
C ALA A 286 -15.85 -2.45 -15.39
N GLU A 287 -16.62 -3.45 -14.91
CA GLU A 287 -17.92 -3.78 -15.46
C GLU A 287 -18.93 -2.62 -15.31
N GLU A 288 -19.04 -2.04 -14.10
CA GLU A 288 -20.08 -1.05 -13.80
C GLU A 288 -19.76 0.37 -14.25
N LEU A 289 -18.48 0.81 -14.16
CA LEU A 289 -18.05 2.18 -14.49
C LEU A 289 -17.21 2.24 -15.78
N GLY A 290 -16.87 1.12 -16.40
CA GLY A 290 -16.13 1.04 -17.63
C GLY A 290 -14.69 1.55 -17.55
N LEU A 291 -14.13 1.83 -18.74
CA LEU A 291 -12.75 2.33 -18.86
C LEU A 291 -12.56 3.69 -18.16
N ILE A 292 -13.55 4.59 -18.26
CA ILE A 292 -13.46 5.92 -17.63
C ILE A 292 -13.35 5.79 -16.11
N GLY A 293 -14.15 4.91 -15.48
CA GLY A 293 -14.10 4.67 -14.06
C GLY A 293 -12.78 4.05 -13.60
N THR A 294 -12.30 3.03 -14.31
CA THR A 294 -11.03 2.36 -13.98
C THR A 294 -9.83 3.28 -14.13
N VAL A 295 -9.74 4.06 -15.22
CA VAL A 295 -8.67 5.04 -15.43
C VAL A 295 -8.71 6.13 -14.37
N SER A 296 -9.89 6.61 -13.98
CA SER A 296 -10.03 7.62 -12.93
C SER A 296 -9.47 7.12 -11.59
N ILE A 297 -9.71 5.86 -11.22
CA ILE A 297 -9.17 5.25 -10.01
C ILE A 297 -7.65 5.08 -10.11
N ILE A 298 -7.13 4.64 -11.24
CA ILE A 298 -5.68 4.54 -11.46
C ILE A 298 -5.00 5.91 -11.31
N LEU A 299 -5.58 6.96 -11.90
CA LEU A 299 -5.07 8.33 -11.78
C LEU A 299 -5.12 8.83 -10.33
N LEU A 300 -6.16 8.46 -9.58
CA LEU A 300 -6.27 8.81 -8.15
C LEU A 300 -5.19 8.14 -7.31
N PHE A 301 -4.91 6.84 -7.52
CA PHE A 301 -3.77 6.17 -6.89
C PHE A 301 -2.44 6.78 -7.29
N PHE A 302 -2.25 7.06 -8.57
CA PHE A 302 -1.05 7.74 -9.06
C PHE A 302 -0.84 9.09 -8.37
N PHE A 303 -1.90 9.89 -8.22
CA PHE A 303 -1.85 11.16 -7.52
C PHE A 303 -1.44 11.00 -6.05
N ILE A 304 -2.04 10.04 -5.31
CA ILE A 304 -1.71 9.78 -3.90
C ILE A 304 -0.22 9.37 -3.76
N VAL A 305 0.24 8.46 -4.59
CA VAL A 305 1.64 8.00 -4.61
C VAL A 305 2.58 9.13 -4.96
N TRP A 306 2.29 9.89 -6.00
CA TRP A 306 3.09 11.05 -6.41
C TRP A 306 3.20 12.08 -5.27
N ARG A 307 2.08 12.37 -4.57
CA ARG A 307 2.10 13.26 -3.40
C ARG A 307 2.95 12.71 -2.26
N ALA A 308 2.89 11.41 -1.99
CA ALA A 308 3.73 10.78 -0.97
C ALA A 308 5.23 10.98 -1.26
N PHE A 309 5.65 10.78 -2.52
CA PHE A 309 7.02 11.03 -2.94
C PHE A 309 7.41 12.51 -2.87
N MET A 310 6.51 13.43 -3.25
CA MET A 310 6.74 14.88 -3.12
C MET A 310 6.94 15.29 -1.65
N ILE A 311 6.11 14.78 -0.74
CA ILE A 311 6.23 15.02 0.70
C ILE A 311 7.57 14.50 1.23
N GLY A 312 7.99 13.29 0.79
CA GLY A 312 9.28 12.72 1.12
C GLY A 312 10.45 13.58 0.62
N ARG A 313 10.40 14.05 -0.63
CA ARG A 313 11.42 14.91 -1.20
C ARG A 313 11.54 16.27 -0.49
N ILE A 314 10.41 16.85 -0.07
CA ILE A 314 10.40 18.07 0.72
C ILE A 314 11.05 17.82 2.09
N ALA A 315 10.74 16.71 2.76
CA ALA A 315 11.37 16.33 4.03
C ALA A 315 12.89 16.12 3.87
N GLU A 316 13.34 15.52 2.78
CA GLU A 316 14.75 15.32 2.47
C GLU A 316 15.50 16.66 2.28
N ASN A 317 14.89 17.66 1.63
CA ASN A 317 15.45 19.00 1.49
C ASN A 317 15.63 19.72 2.85
N PHE A 318 14.86 19.35 3.87
CA PHE A 318 15.02 19.81 5.26
C PHE A 318 15.91 18.89 6.10
N GLU A 319 16.64 17.96 5.48
CA GLU A 319 17.51 16.97 6.15
C GLU A 319 16.75 16.05 7.14
N LYS A 320 15.41 15.99 7.06
CA LYS A 320 14.56 15.09 7.87
C LYS A 320 14.47 13.72 7.20
N TYR A 321 15.57 13.01 7.13
CA TYR A 321 15.69 11.76 6.40
C TYR A 321 14.73 10.66 6.86
N PHE A 322 14.43 10.59 8.17
CA PHE A 322 13.45 9.61 8.67
C PHE A 322 12.05 9.86 8.08
N SER A 323 11.59 11.11 8.14
CA SER A 323 10.32 11.53 7.54
C SER A 323 10.29 11.28 6.04
N ALA A 324 11.41 11.54 5.35
CA ALA A 324 11.54 11.29 3.91
C ALA A 324 11.40 9.81 3.57
N TYR A 325 12.18 8.93 4.21
CA TYR A 325 12.12 7.50 3.95
C TYR A 325 10.79 6.89 4.37
N LEU A 326 10.17 7.38 5.45
CA LEU A 326 8.86 6.93 5.88
C LEU A 326 7.78 7.31 4.84
N ALA A 327 7.79 8.53 4.32
CA ALA A 327 6.86 8.97 3.26
C ALA A 327 7.04 8.16 1.97
N TYR A 328 8.28 7.88 1.57
CA TYR A 328 8.58 7.01 0.42
C TYR A 328 8.07 5.59 0.66
N GLY A 329 8.29 5.02 1.86
CA GLY A 329 7.79 3.70 2.25
C GLY A 329 6.26 3.61 2.17
N VAL A 330 5.54 4.63 2.66
CA VAL A 330 4.07 4.73 2.54
C VAL A 330 3.65 4.75 1.07
N GLY A 331 4.30 5.59 0.26
CA GLY A 331 4.04 5.68 -1.18
C GLY A 331 4.25 4.34 -1.89
N PHE A 332 5.34 3.63 -1.59
CA PHE A 332 5.61 2.30 -2.15
C PHE A 332 4.56 1.27 -1.74
N VAL A 333 4.19 1.17 -0.45
CA VAL A 333 3.20 0.20 0.02
C VAL A 333 1.85 0.42 -0.67
N ILE A 334 1.35 1.67 -0.71
CA ILE A 334 0.08 1.98 -1.36
C ILE A 334 0.16 1.70 -2.86
N GLY A 335 1.21 2.20 -3.52
CA GLY A 335 1.36 2.09 -4.96
C GLY A 335 1.57 0.65 -5.45
N LEU A 336 2.43 -0.11 -4.79
CA LEU A 336 2.71 -1.49 -5.16
C LEU A 336 1.51 -2.40 -4.90
N GLN A 337 0.80 -2.22 -3.78
CA GLN A 337 -0.38 -3.03 -3.52
C GLN A 337 -1.52 -2.72 -4.51
N ALA A 338 -1.75 -1.44 -4.82
CA ALA A 338 -2.70 -1.05 -5.86
C ALA A 338 -2.28 -1.60 -7.23
N TYR A 339 -1.00 -1.47 -7.61
CA TYR A 339 -0.47 -1.99 -8.87
C TYR A 339 -0.64 -3.50 -9.00
N ILE A 340 -0.33 -4.26 -7.93
CA ILE A 340 -0.46 -5.72 -7.96
C ILE A 340 -1.94 -6.11 -8.05
N ASN A 341 -2.83 -5.52 -7.25
CA ASN A 341 -4.25 -5.84 -7.31
C ASN A 341 -4.86 -5.51 -8.69
N ILE A 342 -4.63 -4.32 -9.21
CA ILE A 342 -5.09 -3.89 -10.53
C ILE A 342 -4.52 -4.81 -11.61
N GLY A 343 -3.22 -5.12 -11.57
CA GLY A 343 -2.56 -6.00 -12.53
C GLY A 343 -3.08 -7.44 -12.50
N VAL A 344 -3.46 -7.96 -11.33
CA VAL A 344 -4.14 -9.27 -11.19
C VAL A 344 -5.52 -9.24 -11.83
N ASN A 345 -6.32 -8.22 -11.53
CA ASN A 345 -7.67 -8.08 -12.10
C ASN A 345 -7.66 -7.93 -13.63
N MET A 346 -6.63 -7.26 -14.18
CA MET A 346 -6.44 -7.10 -15.64
C MET A 346 -5.77 -8.30 -16.33
N GLY A 347 -5.40 -9.35 -15.59
CA GLY A 347 -4.69 -10.49 -16.15
C GLY A 347 -3.25 -10.21 -16.56
N VAL A 348 -2.61 -9.16 -16.02
CA VAL A 348 -1.19 -8.83 -16.26
C VAL A 348 -0.29 -9.55 -15.25
N LEU A 349 -0.81 -9.84 -14.06
CA LEU A 349 -0.11 -10.52 -12.97
C LEU A 349 -0.88 -11.76 -12.51
N PRO A 350 -0.18 -12.80 -12.02
CA PRO A 350 -0.83 -14.02 -11.55
C PRO A 350 -1.71 -13.72 -10.33
N THR A 351 -2.84 -14.43 -10.23
CA THR A 351 -3.85 -14.24 -9.18
C THR A 351 -3.26 -14.35 -7.78
N LYS A 352 -3.46 -13.33 -6.95
CA LYS A 352 -3.02 -13.19 -5.56
C LYS A 352 -4.12 -12.53 -4.75
N GLY A 353 -4.35 -13.01 -3.54
CA GLY A 353 -5.28 -12.43 -2.59
C GLY A 353 -4.71 -11.16 -1.96
N LEU A 354 -4.85 -10.03 -2.60
CA LEU A 354 -4.47 -8.71 -2.10
C LEU A 354 -5.63 -7.74 -2.30
N THR A 355 -6.03 -7.07 -1.24
CA THR A 355 -7.06 -6.03 -1.31
C THR A 355 -6.54 -4.78 -2.02
N LEU A 356 -7.42 -4.08 -2.74
CA LEU A 356 -7.13 -2.75 -3.30
C LEU A 356 -7.21 -1.71 -2.17
N PRO A 357 -6.13 -0.95 -1.88
CA PRO A 357 -6.11 0.01 -0.77
C PRO A 357 -7.30 0.97 -0.80
N PHE A 358 -7.92 1.24 0.35
CA PHE A 358 -9.07 2.15 0.55
C PHE A 358 -10.38 1.76 -0.17
N ILE A 359 -10.36 0.81 -1.11
CA ILE A 359 -11.53 0.44 -1.93
C ILE A 359 -12.09 -0.92 -1.52
N SER A 360 -11.26 -1.98 -1.52
CA SER A 360 -11.72 -3.34 -1.23
C SER A 360 -12.36 -3.47 0.15
N TYR A 361 -13.32 -4.39 0.25
CA TYR A 361 -13.77 -4.84 1.55
C TYR A 361 -12.64 -5.56 2.30
N GLY A 362 -12.25 -5.00 3.44
CA GLY A 362 -11.17 -5.54 4.24
C GLY A 362 -10.88 -4.65 5.45
N GLY A 363 -11.55 -4.93 6.58
CA GLY A 363 -11.50 -4.06 7.76
C GLY A 363 -10.10 -3.72 8.24
N ASN A 364 -9.22 -4.73 8.34
CA ASN A 364 -7.84 -4.52 8.81
C ASN A 364 -7.01 -3.71 7.81
N SER A 365 -7.13 -4.02 6.52
CA SER A 365 -6.46 -3.30 5.45
C SER A 365 -6.89 -1.83 5.44
N MET A 366 -8.20 -1.55 5.49
CA MET A 366 -8.75 -0.19 5.54
C MET A 366 -8.18 0.61 6.71
N ILE A 367 -8.17 0.03 7.92
CA ILE A 367 -7.65 0.68 9.12
C ILE A 367 -6.16 1.04 8.95
N VAL A 368 -5.35 0.10 8.48
CA VAL A 368 -3.90 0.31 8.31
C VAL A 368 -3.61 1.36 7.25
N TYR A 369 -4.34 1.35 6.12
CA TYR A 369 -4.16 2.38 5.09
C TYR A 369 -4.59 3.77 5.56
N CYS A 370 -5.63 3.88 6.37
CA CYS A 370 -5.99 5.15 7.01
C CYS A 370 -4.87 5.64 7.95
N ILE A 371 -4.26 4.74 8.74
CA ILE A 371 -3.10 5.07 9.60
C ILE A 371 -1.92 5.56 8.76
N LEU A 372 -1.55 4.82 7.70
CA LEU A 372 -0.47 5.20 6.78
C LEU A 372 -0.69 6.60 6.20
N PHE A 373 -1.93 6.90 5.82
CA PHE A 373 -2.30 8.20 5.31
C PHE A 373 -2.24 9.29 6.38
N GLY A 374 -2.67 9.00 7.61
CA GLY A 374 -2.52 9.91 8.77
C GLY A 374 -1.06 10.24 9.06
N VAL A 375 -0.16 9.25 9.00
CA VAL A 375 1.29 9.44 9.13
C VAL A 375 1.84 10.33 7.99
N LEU A 376 1.40 10.11 6.76
CA LEU A 376 1.80 10.92 5.61
C LEU A 376 1.39 12.38 5.77
N LEU A 377 0.16 12.64 6.22
CA LEU A 377 -0.33 13.98 6.53
C LEU A 377 0.46 14.62 7.69
N ARG A 378 0.87 13.84 8.69
CA ARG A 378 1.72 14.33 9.79
C ARG A 378 3.08 14.79 9.29
N ILE A 379 3.72 14.01 8.41
CA ILE A 379 5.00 14.40 7.79
C ILE A 379 4.84 15.71 7.02
N GLU A 380 3.76 15.83 6.25
CA GLU A 380 3.48 17.05 5.50
C GLU A 380 3.28 18.26 6.41
N TYR A 381 2.51 18.11 7.48
CA TYR A 381 2.31 19.17 8.48
C TYR A 381 3.63 19.64 9.07
N GLU A 382 4.53 18.71 9.46
CA GLU A 382 5.85 19.04 10.00
C GLU A 382 6.75 19.74 8.96
N ASN A 383 6.68 19.36 7.68
CA ASN A 383 7.39 20.02 6.60
C ASN A 383 6.94 21.47 6.42
N ARG A 384 5.63 21.72 6.41
CA ARG A 384 5.07 23.08 6.25
C ARG A 384 5.39 24.00 7.43
N HIS A 385 5.40 23.44 8.63
CA HIS A 385 5.77 24.22 9.82
C HIS A 385 7.20 24.72 9.73
N ASN A 386 8.13 23.89 9.26
CA ASN A 386 9.52 24.29 9.06
C ASN A 386 9.68 25.36 7.97
N THR A 387 8.95 25.25 6.87
CA THR A 387 8.96 26.27 5.81
C THR A 387 8.53 27.64 6.35
N ARG A 388 7.50 27.67 7.21
CA ARG A 388 7.01 28.91 7.82
C ARG A 388 8.02 29.54 8.79
N THR A 389 8.73 28.74 9.58
CA THR A 389 9.77 29.24 10.52
C THR A 389 10.95 29.85 9.78
N ILE A 390 11.42 29.22 8.70
CA ILE A 390 12.50 29.75 7.88
C ILE A 390 12.10 31.08 7.23
N ASN A 391 10.92 31.16 6.64
CA ASN A 391 10.46 32.41 6.00
C ASN A 391 10.26 33.55 7.01
N ARG A 392 9.83 33.29 8.24
CA ARG A 392 9.73 34.29 9.30
C ARG A 392 11.09 34.76 9.79
N GLY A 393 12.07 33.86 9.91
CA GLY A 393 13.45 34.20 10.26
C GLY A 393 14.12 35.07 9.22
N SER A 394 13.91 34.81 7.92
CA SER A 394 14.46 35.61 6.83
C SER A 394 13.86 37.04 6.77
N VAL A 395 12.55 37.18 7.01
CA VAL A 395 11.88 38.50 7.04
C VAL A 395 12.36 39.35 8.22
N SER A 396 12.64 38.72 9.39
CA SER A 396 13.19 39.44 10.55
C SER A 396 14.65 39.89 10.34
N ALA A 397 15.42 39.19 9.53
CA ALA A 397 16.83 39.52 9.26
C ALA A 397 17.03 40.66 8.22
N TYR A 398 16.00 41.02 7.46
CA TYR A 398 16.03 42.12 6.48
C TYR A 398 15.24 43.36 6.97
N GLY A 399 14.70 43.33 8.17
CA GLY A 399 13.89 44.42 8.77
C GLY A 399 14.61 45.23 9.84
N THR A 400 15.90 45.06 10.03
CA THR A 400 16.81 45.90 10.82
C THR A 400 17.91 46.44 9.90
#